data_b969fedb3d6def9b4a565eeb5dbe1302
#
_entry.id   b969fedb3d6def9b4a565eeb5dbe1302
#
_cell.length_a   1.000
_cell.length_b   1.000
_cell.length_c   1.000
_cell.angle_alpha   90.00
_cell.angle_beta   90.00
_cell.angle_gamma   90.00
#
_symmetry.space_group_name_H-M   'P 1'
#
loop_
_entity.id
_entity.type
_entity.pdbx_description
1 polymer ?
#
loop_
_entity_poly.entity_id
_entity_poly.type
_entity_poly.pdbx_seq_one_letter_code
_entity_poly.pdbx_strand_id
1 'polypeptide(L)'
;QLLNLEIVVQNQLLPYPKDWKYRLDLWQNPWAVAWYNHVEPWSPEHKMLLKQHLKHYADAGGTYITTYGVHSPWSDNSYMIEGGMIEWIKKADGTWAFDYKIFDEYVELAMECGIDEAITLYTPIPWGFRHRYKDEATGDYSYINWAPSSEEFKKMWNIFLTDFKFHLEAKSWLDITYIGINENPMEETLAAINVVRNHDKCWKITYAGNWHKELDGLLDDYSFLYGEEPTIAE
;
A
#
# COMPACT_ATOMS: atom_id res chain seq x y z
N GLN A 1 23.34 37.15 -13.66
CA GLN A 1 23.09 36.42 -14.90
C GLN A 1 21.62 36.58 -15.27
N LEU A 2 21.37 37.03 -16.50
CA LEU A 2 20.01 37.05 -17.07
C LEU A 2 19.81 35.69 -17.76
N LEU A 3 18.74 34.98 -17.40
CA LEU A 3 18.31 33.79 -18.10
C LEU A 3 17.16 34.17 -19.03
N ASN A 4 17.30 33.84 -20.30
CA ASN A 4 16.22 33.99 -21.27
C ASN A 4 15.41 32.72 -21.31
N LEU A 5 14.09 32.84 -21.11
CA LEU A 5 13.13 31.76 -21.25
C LEU A 5 12.25 32.05 -22.45
N GLU A 6 12.19 31.14 -23.40
CA GLU A 6 11.25 31.16 -24.51
C GLU A 6 10.13 30.17 -24.25
N ILE A 7 8.89 30.63 -24.27
CA ILE A 7 7.71 29.81 -24.10
C ILE A 7 6.93 29.82 -25.41
N VAL A 8 6.79 28.62 -26.01
CA VAL A 8 5.99 28.43 -27.22
C VAL A 8 4.67 27.76 -26.83
N VAL A 9 3.57 28.52 -26.99
CA VAL A 9 2.22 27.97 -26.76
C VAL A 9 1.75 27.27 -28.04
N GLN A 10 1.54 25.97 -27.97
CA GLN A 10 1.03 25.20 -29.08
C GLN A 10 -0.51 25.14 -29.06
N ASN A 11 -1.12 25.00 -30.24
CA ASN A 11 -2.59 24.83 -30.35
C ASN A 11 -3.01 23.37 -30.14
N GLN A 12 -2.59 22.80 -28.98
CA GLN A 12 -2.96 21.48 -28.56
C GLN A 12 -3.46 21.54 -27.11
N LEU A 13 -4.59 20.90 -26.86
CA LEU A 13 -5.11 20.71 -25.51
C LEU A 13 -4.70 19.32 -25.01
N LEU A 14 -4.11 19.28 -23.82
CA LEU A 14 -3.90 18.00 -23.13
C LEU A 14 -5.25 17.48 -22.65
N PRO A 15 -5.47 16.16 -22.68
CA PRO A 15 -6.65 15.58 -22.06
C PRO A 15 -6.66 15.88 -20.57
N TYR A 16 -7.84 15.87 -19.96
CA TYR A 16 -7.92 15.97 -18.50
C TYR A 16 -7.20 14.80 -17.84
N PRO A 17 -6.59 14.98 -16.65
CA PRO A 17 -5.88 13.92 -15.94
C PRO A 17 -6.67 12.62 -15.82
N LYS A 18 -7.97 12.68 -15.53
CA LYS A 18 -8.88 11.52 -15.46
C LYS A 18 -9.00 10.73 -16.78
N ASP A 19 -8.65 11.34 -17.92
CA ASP A 19 -8.73 10.71 -19.24
C ASP A 19 -7.35 10.21 -19.71
N TRP A 20 -6.32 10.30 -18.85
CA TRP A 20 -4.99 9.83 -19.17
C TRP A 20 -4.96 8.29 -19.17
N LYS A 21 -4.18 7.75 -20.10
CA LYS A 21 -3.86 6.30 -20.10
C LYS A 21 -2.67 5.98 -19.19
N TYR A 22 -1.94 7.00 -18.78
CA TYR A 22 -0.85 6.88 -17.84
C TYR A 22 -1.41 6.72 -16.43
N ARG A 23 -0.90 5.73 -15.69
CA ARG A 23 -1.24 5.52 -14.29
C ARG A 23 -0.26 6.27 -13.41
N LEU A 24 -0.76 7.20 -12.63
CA LEU A 24 0.02 7.89 -11.62
C LEU A 24 -0.21 7.24 -10.27
N ASP A 25 0.82 6.56 -9.77
CA ASP A 25 0.87 5.99 -8.41
C ASP A 25 1.99 6.67 -7.64
N LEU A 26 1.65 7.66 -6.83
CA LEU A 26 2.55 8.28 -5.87
C LEU A 26 2.19 7.76 -4.47
N TRP A 27 3.15 7.14 -3.81
CA TRP A 27 2.94 6.62 -2.47
C TRP A 27 2.63 7.73 -1.48
N GLN A 28 1.52 7.58 -0.78
CA GLN A 28 1.09 8.53 0.23
C GLN A 28 1.55 8.08 1.62
N ASN A 29 2.04 9.02 2.42
CA ASN A 29 2.31 8.82 3.83
C ASN A 29 1.45 9.78 4.68
N PRO A 30 0.27 9.34 5.12
CA PRO A 30 -0.63 10.21 5.87
C PRO A 30 -0.06 10.70 7.20
N TRP A 31 0.76 9.91 7.87
CA TRP A 31 1.38 10.33 9.16
C TRP A 31 2.35 11.49 8.99
N ALA A 32 3.02 11.60 7.83
CA ALA A 32 3.89 12.74 7.53
C ALA A 32 3.10 14.05 7.49
N VAL A 33 1.85 14.02 7.02
CA VAL A 33 0.96 15.19 7.02
C VAL A 33 0.60 15.60 8.46
N ALA A 34 0.28 14.64 9.33
CA ALA A 34 0.00 14.92 10.73
C ALA A 34 1.21 15.50 11.45
N TRP A 35 2.37 14.88 11.25
CA TRP A 35 3.62 15.33 11.87
C TRP A 35 4.01 16.74 11.44
N TYR A 36 3.99 17.02 10.13
CA TYR A 36 4.38 18.32 9.59
C TYR A 36 3.48 19.45 10.11
N ASN A 37 2.20 19.16 10.29
CA ASN A 37 1.21 20.14 10.75
C ASN A 37 1.01 20.14 12.27
N HIS A 38 1.75 19.29 13.01
CA HIS A 38 1.64 19.16 14.48
C HIS A 38 0.21 18.83 14.97
N VAL A 39 -0.49 17.98 14.23
CA VAL A 39 -1.83 17.52 14.58
C VAL A 39 -1.84 16.05 14.97
N GLU A 40 -2.80 15.64 15.78
CA GLU A 40 -2.97 14.24 16.17
C GLU A 40 -3.39 13.40 14.94
N PRO A 41 -2.70 12.29 14.63
CA PRO A 41 -3.09 11.39 13.57
C PRO A 41 -4.56 10.94 13.67
N TRP A 42 -5.26 10.96 12.54
CA TRP A 42 -6.66 10.56 12.37
C TRP A 42 -7.69 11.44 13.10
N SER A 43 -7.25 12.56 13.71
CA SER A 43 -8.14 13.59 14.19
C SER A 43 -8.96 14.23 13.06
N PRO A 44 -10.08 14.91 13.36
CA PRO A 44 -10.83 15.66 12.34
C PRO A 44 -9.97 16.67 11.58
N GLU A 45 -9.03 17.33 12.27
CA GLU A 45 -8.11 18.30 11.68
C GLU A 45 -7.13 17.61 10.73
N HIS A 46 -6.54 16.48 11.13
CA HIS A 46 -5.68 15.69 10.25
C HIS A 46 -6.42 15.22 9.00
N LYS A 47 -7.63 14.69 9.12
CA LYS A 47 -8.45 14.25 7.98
C LYS A 47 -8.79 15.39 7.03
N MET A 48 -9.02 16.60 7.55
CA MET A 48 -9.22 17.79 6.71
C MET A 48 -7.97 18.15 5.91
N LEU A 49 -6.78 18.07 6.51
CA LEU A 49 -5.51 18.29 5.82
C LEU A 49 -5.22 17.20 4.78
N LEU A 50 -5.43 15.94 5.14
CA LEU A 50 -5.31 14.81 4.21
C LEU A 50 -6.20 15.00 2.99
N LYS A 51 -7.44 15.42 3.17
CA LYS A 51 -8.39 15.66 2.08
C LYS A 51 -7.86 16.68 1.08
N GLN A 52 -7.18 17.74 1.55
CA GLN A 52 -6.56 18.72 0.67
C GLN A 52 -5.42 18.11 -0.16
N HIS A 53 -4.53 17.32 0.47
CA HIS A 53 -3.44 16.65 -0.24
C HIS A 53 -3.95 15.61 -1.25
N LEU A 54 -4.91 14.78 -0.84
CA LEU A 54 -5.52 13.77 -1.71
C LEU A 54 -6.23 14.41 -2.91
N LYS A 55 -6.92 15.55 -2.68
CA LYS A 55 -7.54 16.29 -3.78
C LYS A 55 -6.51 16.81 -4.80
N HIS A 56 -5.38 17.36 -4.34
CA HIS A 56 -4.30 17.78 -5.24
C HIS A 56 -3.72 16.60 -6.03
N TYR A 57 -3.57 15.45 -5.38
CA TYR A 57 -3.09 14.25 -6.04
C TYR A 57 -4.08 13.73 -7.09
N ALA A 58 -5.36 13.69 -6.78
CA ALA A 58 -6.42 13.33 -7.73
C ALA A 58 -6.48 14.32 -8.92
N ASP A 59 -6.40 15.63 -8.64
CA ASP A 59 -6.40 16.66 -9.69
C ASP A 59 -5.17 16.56 -10.62
N ALA A 60 -4.07 15.98 -10.13
CA ALA A 60 -2.88 15.66 -10.93
C ALA A 60 -2.97 14.32 -11.66
N GLY A 61 -4.08 13.59 -11.55
CA GLY A 61 -4.31 12.30 -12.20
C GLY A 61 -3.92 11.08 -11.38
N GLY A 62 -3.72 11.24 -10.06
CA GLY A 62 -3.49 10.12 -9.16
C GLY A 62 -4.77 9.32 -8.94
N THR A 63 -4.68 7.99 -9.12
CA THR A 63 -5.83 7.08 -9.04
C THR A 63 -5.62 5.90 -8.10
N TYR A 64 -4.41 5.78 -7.52
CA TYR A 64 -4.01 4.69 -6.63
C TYR A 64 -3.94 5.15 -5.18
N ILE A 65 -4.54 4.37 -4.27
CA ILE A 65 -4.53 4.60 -2.83
C ILE A 65 -3.46 3.71 -2.20
N THR A 66 -2.42 4.31 -1.60
CA THR A 66 -1.42 3.56 -0.83
C THR A 66 -1.91 3.32 0.59
N THR A 67 -2.03 2.07 1.01
CA THR A 67 -2.44 1.68 2.36
C THR A 67 -1.40 0.80 3.05
N TYR A 68 -1.48 0.74 4.40
CA TYR A 68 -0.51 0.03 5.23
C TYR A 68 -1.20 -1.09 6.01
N GLY A 69 -1.02 -2.33 5.54
CA GLY A 69 -1.62 -3.53 6.14
C GLY A 69 -0.93 -3.97 7.42
N VAL A 70 0.31 -3.51 7.62
CA VAL A 70 1.12 -3.75 8.81
C VAL A 70 1.63 -2.44 9.38
N HIS A 71 1.98 -2.42 10.65
CA HIS A 71 2.56 -1.23 11.27
C HIS A 71 4.00 -1.04 10.80
N SER A 72 4.32 0.18 10.36
CA SER A 72 5.68 0.58 10.01
C SER A 72 6.36 -0.38 9.03
N PRO A 73 5.81 -0.57 7.81
CA PRO A 73 6.35 -1.52 6.86
C PRO A 73 7.81 -1.23 6.47
N TRP A 74 8.27 0.01 6.62
CA TRP A 74 9.63 0.46 6.32
C TRP A 74 10.31 1.06 7.54
N SER A 75 10.29 0.33 8.67
CA SER A 75 10.59 0.79 10.03
C SER A 75 11.97 1.44 10.25
N ASP A 76 12.91 1.25 9.36
CA ASP A 76 14.25 1.83 9.46
C ASP A 76 14.46 3.03 8.52
N ASN A 77 13.41 3.48 7.86
CA ASN A 77 13.48 4.63 6.97
C ASN A 77 13.21 5.91 7.75
N SER A 78 14.25 6.73 7.93
CA SER A 78 14.17 7.99 8.67
C SER A 78 13.23 9.05 8.07
N TYR A 79 12.78 8.84 6.84
CA TYR A 79 11.81 9.72 6.16
C TYR A 79 10.35 9.34 6.45
N MET A 80 10.12 8.18 7.01
CA MET A 80 8.79 7.64 7.26
C MET A 80 8.44 7.77 8.74
N ILE A 81 7.51 8.66 9.05
CA ILE A 81 6.81 8.65 10.32
C ILE A 81 5.67 7.66 10.15
N GLU A 82 5.68 6.63 10.95
CA GLU A 82 5.01 5.41 10.61
C GLU A 82 3.86 5.06 11.54
N GLY A 83 2.89 4.42 10.97
CA GLY A 83 1.78 3.79 11.64
C GLY A 83 1.34 2.54 10.89
N GLY A 84 0.19 2.02 11.24
CA GLY A 84 -0.52 0.97 10.51
C GLY A 84 -1.97 1.41 10.33
N MET A 85 -2.60 0.94 9.27
CA MET A 85 -4.01 1.22 9.03
C MET A 85 -4.91 0.07 9.47
N ILE A 86 -4.33 -1.11 9.67
CA ILE A 86 -5.01 -2.31 10.16
C ILE A 86 -4.35 -2.71 11.47
N GLU A 87 -5.14 -2.78 12.54
CA GLU A 87 -4.64 -3.25 13.83
C GLU A 87 -4.76 -4.77 13.92
N TRP A 88 -3.63 -5.44 14.06
CA TRP A 88 -3.58 -6.88 14.29
C TRP A 88 -3.74 -7.15 15.78
N ILE A 89 -4.73 -7.98 16.15
CA ILE A 89 -5.09 -8.24 17.55
C ILE A 89 -5.00 -9.73 17.82
N LYS A 90 -4.11 -10.13 18.72
CA LYS A 90 -4.06 -11.48 19.24
C LYS A 90 -4.99 -11.59 20.43
N LYS A 91 -6.05 -12.37 20.29
CA LYS A 91 -7.05 -12.60 21.34
C LYS A 91 -6.50 -13.43 22.51
N ALA A 92 -7.12 -13.31 23.68
CA ALA A 92 -6.73 -14.06 24.87
C ALA A 92 -6.81 -15.60 24.68
N ASP A 93 -7.66 -16.09 23.78
CA ASP A 93 -7.77 -17.50 23.41
C ASP A 93 -6.76 -17.95 22.34
N GLY A 94 -5.89 -17.04 21.89
CA GLY A 94 -4.86 -17.29 20.87
C GLY A 94 -5.34 -17.13 19.42
N THR A 95 -6.60 -16.82 19.19
CA THR A 95 -7.11 -16.47 17.85
C THR A 95 -6.70 -15.05 17.46
N TRP A 96 -6.92 -14.68 16.19
CA TRP A 96 -6.59 -13.36 15.66
C TRP A 96 -7.85 -12.63 15.21
N ALA A 97 -7.81 -11.31 15.37
CA ALA A 97 -8.80 -10.38 14.84
C ALA A 97 -8.08 -9.16 14.25
N PHE A 98 -8.76 -8.44 13.37
CA PHE A 98 -8.22 -7.29 12.68
C PHE A 98 -9.21 -6.13 12.77
N ASP A 99 -8.71 -4.94 13.12
CA ASP A 99 -9.50 -3.72 13.13
C ASP A 99 -9.13 -2.88 11.90
N TYR A 100 -10.09 -2.67 11.03
CA TYR A 100 -9.95 -1.96 9.76
C TYR A 100 -10.37 -0.49 9.83
N LYS A 101 -10.67 0.03 11.02
CA LYS A 101 -11.25 1.37 11.17
C LYS A 101 -10.44 2.46 10.43
N ILE A 102 -9.13 2.51 10.64
CA ILE A 102 -8.27 3.53 10.01
C ILE A 102 -8.14 3.26 8.50
N PHE A 103 -8.04 2.00 8.10
CA PHE A 103 -8.02 1.59 6.70
C PHE A 103 -9.28 2.07 5.97
N ASP A 104 -10.45 1.81 6.53
CA ASP A 104 -11.73 2.22 5.95
C ASP A 104 -11.84 3.73 5.86
N GLU A 105 -11.58 4.45 6.95
CA GLU A 105 -11.65 5.91 6.99
C GLU A 105 -10.73 6.55 5.95
N TYR A 106 -9.53 5.99 5.74
CA TYR A 106 -8.58 6.53 4.77
C TYR A 106 -8.97 6.22 3.33
N VAL A 107 -9.38 4.99 3.04
CA VAL A 107 -9.84 4.60 1.69
C VAL A 107 -11.08 5.38 1.28
N GLU A 108 -12.07 5.50 2.17
CA GLU A 108 -13.27 6.30 1.93
C GLU A 108 -12.93 7.77 1.65
N LEU A 109 -12.01 8.36 2.44
CA LEU A 109 -11.55 9.73 2.24
C LEU A 109 -10.86 9.94 0.88
N ALA A 110 -10.03 8.97 0.46
CA ALA A 110 -9.36 9.00 -0.84
C ALA A 110 -10.37 8.89 -2.00
N MET A 111 -11.33 7.98 -1.88
CA MET A 111 -12.41 7.82 -2.87
C MET A 111 -13.29 9.08 -2.99
N GLU A 112 -13.60 9.74 -1.87
CA GLU A 112 -14.30 11.03 -1.89
C GLU A 112 -13.52 12.12 -2.65
N CYS A 113 -12.20 12.01 -2.75
CA CYS A 113 -11.35 12.91 -3.51
C CYS A 113 -11.22 12.53 -5.00
N GLY A 114 -11.75 11.37 -5.42
CA GLY A 114 -11.68 10.87 -6.78
C GLY A 114 -10.51 9.93 -7.05
N ILE A 115 -9.93 9.33 -6.00
CA ILE A 115 -8.89 8.31 -6.09
C ILE A 115 -9.57 6.98 -5.80
N ASP A 116 -9.94 6.22 -6.84
CA ASP A 116 -10.84 5.06 -6.72
C ASP A 116 -10.52 3.89 -7.66
N GLU A 117 -9.42 3.96 -8.44
CA GLU A 117 -9.07 2.87 -9.37
C GLU A 117 -8.40 1.68 -8.69
N ALA A 118 -7.54 1.94 -7.69
CA ALA A 118 -6.83 0.87 -7.01
C ALA A 118 -6.50 1.19 -5.55
N ILE A 119 -6.59 0.17 -4.71
CA ILE A 119 -6.12 0.17 -3.33
C ILE A 119 -4.90 -0.74 -3.27
N THR A 120 -3.73 -0.20 -2.92
CA THR A 120 -2.53 -1.01 -2.74
C THR A 120 -2.24 -1.19 -1.25
N LEU A 121 -2.32 -2.43 -0.77
CA LEU A 121 -2.00 -2.79 0.60
C LEU A 121 -0.53 -3.20 0.73
N TYR A 122 0.29 -2.37 1.33
CA TYR A 122 1.67 -2.71 1.71
C TYR A 122 1.72 -3.23 3.13
N THR A 123 2.41 -4.30 3.47
CA THR A 123 3.11 -5.28 2.65
C THR A 123 3.21 -6.59 3.44
N PRO A 124 3.13 -7.74 2.81
CA PRO A 124 3.41 -9.02 3.48
C PRO A 124 4.82 -9.12 4.03
N ILE A 125 5.77 -8.42 3.42
CA ILE A 125 7.19 -8.50 3.76
C ILE A 125 7.73 -7.13 4.22
N PRO A 126 7.31 -6.63 5.41
CA PRO A 126 7.89 -5.42 5.97
C PRO A 126 9.39 -5.59 6.21
N TRP A 127 10.13 -4.50 6.25
CA TRP A 127 11.56 -4.54 6.54
C TRP A 127 11.83 -5.22 7.88
N GLY A 128 12.78 -6.16 7.88
CA GLY A 128 13.06 -7.02 9.03
C GLY A 128 11.97 -8.03 9.33
N PHE A 129 10.98 -8.21 8.44
CA PHE A 129 9.83 -9.13 8.59
C PHE A 129 9.05 -8.93 9.88
N ARG A 130 9.05 -7.71 10.39
CA ARG A 130 8.57 -7.36 11.70
C ARG A 130 7.09 -6.97 11.67
N HIS A 131 6.26 -7.74 12.37
CA HIS A 131 4.82 -7.49 12.50
C HIS A 131 4.50 -7.06 13.93
N ARG A 132 3.84 -5.92 14.09
CA ARG A 132 3.30 -5.47 15.38
C ARG A 132 1.88 -6.01 15.55
N TYR A 133 1.56 -6.41 16.77
CA TYR A 133 0.20 -6.75 17.15
C TYR A 133 -0.10 -6.28 18.57
N LYS A 134 -1.38 -6.06 18.85
CA LYS A 134 -1.87 -5.84 20.20
C LYS A 134 -2.19 -7.18 20.84
N ASP A 135 -1.59 -7.47 21.98
CA ASP A 135 -1.91 -8.68 22.76
C ASP A 135 -3.05 -8.35 23.73
N GLU A 136 -4.22 -8.93 23.49
CA GLU A 136 -5.41 -8.67 24.32
C GLU A 136 -5.24 -9.18 25.76
N ALA A 137 -4.41 -10.22 25.98
CA ALA A 137 -4.18 -10.76 27.31
C ALA A 137 -3.38 -9.81 28.21
N THR A 138 -2.47 -9.04 27.63
CA THR A 138 -1.63 -8.08 28.38
C THR A 138 -2.10 -6.65 28.21
N GLY A 139 -2.80 -6.35 27.13
CA GLY A 139 -3.17 -4.99 26.71
C GLY A 139 -2.05 -4.22 26.01
N ASP A 140 -0.86 -4.81 25.88
CA ASP A 140 0.33 -4.18 25.34
C ASP A 140 0.55 -4.50 23.85
N TYR A 141 1.38 -3.70 23.18
CA TYR A 141 1.88 -4.03 21.87
C TYR A 141 3.08 -4.94 21.94
N SER A 142 3.09 -5.94 21.07
CA SER A 142 4.17 -6.90 20.90
C SER A 142 4.60 -6.98 19.44
N TYR A 143 5.77 -7.52 19.20
CA TYR A 143 6.34 -7.69 17.86
C TYR A 143 6.74 -9.14 17.63
N ILE A 144 6.57 -9.58 16.40
CA ILE A 144 7.01 -10.89 15.96
C ILE A 144 7.64 -10.78 14.57
N ASN A 145 8.68 -11.56 14.34
CA ASN A 145 9.33 -11.62 13.02
C ASN A 145 8.94 -12.93 12.36
N TRP A 146 8.26 -12.83 11.22
CA TRP A 146 7.89 -13.99 10.41
C TRP A 146 8.66 -13.94 9.10
N ALA A 147 9.65 -14.81 8.93
CA ALA A 147 10.29 -14.98 7.63
C ALA A 147 9.26 -15.49 6.61
N PRO A 148 9.19 -14.93 5.40
CA PRO A 148 8.19 -15.29 4.39
C PRO A 148 8.16 -16.78 4.02
N SER A 149 9.31 -17.46 4.12
CA SER A 149 9.43 -18.91 3.89
C SER A 149 8.93 -19.77 5.05
N SER A 150 8.68 -19.20 6.25
CA SER A 150 8.26 -19.95 7.44
C SER A 150 6.81 -20.41 7.39
N GLU A 151 6.50 -21.52 8.09
CA GLU A 151 5.13 -22.01 8.22
C GLU A 151 4.26 -21.05 9.04
N GLU A 152 4.86 -20.36 10.01
CA GLU A 152 4.20 -19.35 10.83
C GLU A 152 3.72 -18.18 9.97
N PHE A 153 4.58 -17.66 9.06
CA PHE A 153 4.20 -16.62 8.12
C PHE A 153 3.03 -17.07 7.23
N LYS A 154 3.16 -18.25 6.61
CA LYS A 154 2.10 -18.83 5.77
C LYS A 154 0.77 -18.92 6.51
N LYS A 155 0.80 -19.45 7.73
CA LYS A 155 -0.39 -19.59 8.57
C LYS A 155 -1.02 -18.24 8.88
N MET A 156 -0.22 -17.27 9.30
CA MET A 156 -0.73 -15.96 9.74
C MET A 156 -1.25 -15.14 8.58
N TRP A 157 -0.54 -15.14 7.46
CA TRP A 157 -1.01 -14.42 6.27
C TRP A 157 -2.24 -15.07 5.65
N ASN A 158 -2.40 -16.40 5.72
CA ASN A 158 -3.64 -17.04 5.31
C ASN A 158 -4.83 -16.64 6.20
N ILE A 159 -4.64 -16.52 7.52
CA ILE A 159 -5.68 -16.04 8.44
C ILE A 159 -6.05 -14.59 8.07
N PHE A 160 -5.05 -13.71 7.92
CA PHE A 160 -5.27 -12.32 7.56
C PHE A 160 -5.96 -12.18 6.20
N LEU A 161 -5.45 -12.82 5.15
CA LEU A 161 -5.99 -12.72 3.81
C LEU A 161 -7.44 -13.24 3.73
N THR A 162 -7.78 -14.26 4.53
CA THR A 162 -9.16 -14.75 4.64
C THR A 162 -10.09 -13.69 5.23
N ASP A 163 -9.73 -13.11 6.36
CA ASP A 163 -10.51 -12.07 7.04
C ASP A 163 -10.60 -10.80 6.20
N PHE A 164 -9.46 -10.35 5.64
CA PHE A 164 -9.39 -9.17 4.79
C PHE A 164 -10.21 -9.31 3.51
N LYS A 165 -10.24 -10.51 2.90
CA LYS A 165 -11.10 -10.77 1.74
C LYS A 165 -12.56 -10.55 2.07
N PHE A 166 -13.07 -11.11 3.18
CA PHE A 166 -14.45 -10.90 3.62
C PHE A 166 -14.75 -9.43 3.87
N HIS A 167 -13.80 -8.70 4.49
CA HIS A 167 -13.93 -7.27 4.72
C HIS A 167 -14.04 -6.49 3.41
N LEU A 168 -13.15 -6.75 2.45
CA LEU A 168 -13.15 -6.09 1.14
C LEU A 168 -14.38 -6.43 0.30
N GLU A 169 -14.88 -7.66 0.37
CA GLU A 169 -16.13 -8.07 -0.29
C GLU A 169 -17.32 -7.28 0.27
N ALA A 170 -17.40 -7.13 1.61
CA ALA A 170 -18.46 -6.34 2.26
C ALA A 170 -18.43 -4.86 1.85
N LYS A 171 -17.25 -4.32 1.54
CA LYS A 171 -17.05 -2.94 1.06
C LYS A 171 -17.13 -2.80 -0.47
N SER A 172 -17.20 -3.89 -1.21
CA SER A 172 -17.10 -3.92 -2.68
C SER A 172 -15.75 -3.39 -3.21
N TRP A 173 -14.67 -3.60 -2.46
CA TRP A 173 -13.32 -3.13 -2.78
C TRP A 173 -12.37 -4.25 -3.24
N LEU A 174 -12.79 -5.51 -3.20
CA LEU A 174 -11.91 -6.64 -3.53
C LEU A 174 -11.32 -6.52 -4.94
N ASP A 175 -12.15 -6.20 -5.92
CA ASP A 175 -11.75 -6.15 -7.33
C ASP A 175 -10.77 -5.01 -7.67
N ILE A 176 -10.63 -4.02 -6.80
CA ILE A 176 -9.70 -2.92 -6.96
C ILE A 176 -8.52 -3.00 -5.99
N THR A 177 -8.43 -4.05 -5.16
CA THR A 177 -7.35 -4.18 -4.17
C THR A 177 -6.19 -5.01 -4.70
N TYR A 178 -4.99 -4.49 -4.51
CA TYR A 178 -3.71 -5.14 -4.80
C TYR A 178 -2.94 -5.38 -3.51
N ILE A 179 -2.33 -6.55 -3.38
CA ILE A 179 -1.34 -6.82 -2.35
C ILE A 179 0.00 -6.29 -2.86
N GLY A 180 0.51 -5.26 -2.18
CA GLY A 180 1.74 -4.57 -2.54
C GLY A 180 2.96 -5.28 -1.97
N ILE A 181 3.89 -5.64 -2.84
CA ILE A 181 5.18 -6.21 -2.49
C ILE A 181 6.24 -5.14 -2.72
N ASN A 182 7.01 -4.83 -1.70
CA ASN A 182 8.15 -3.93 -1.80
C ASN A 182 9.45 -4.70 -2.05
N GLU A 183 10.50 -3.99 -2.41
CA GLU A 183 11.82 -4.57 -2.67
C GLU A 183 12.38 -5.28 -1.45
N ASN A 184 12.66 -6.56 -1.63
CA ASN A 184 13.26 -7.47 -0.64
C ASN A 184 14.14 -8.49 -1.38
N PRO A 185 14.95 -9.31 -0.70
CA PRO A 185 15.64 -10.43 -1.35
C PRO A 185 14.66 -11.29 -2.14
N MET A 186 15.06 -11.74 -3.33
CA MET A 186 14.16 -12.41 -4.27
C MET A 186 13.54 -13.69 -3.71
N GLU A 187 14.27 -14.45 -2.92
CA GLU A 187 13.75 -15.66 -2.26
C GLU A 187 12.55 -15.33 -1.37
N GLU A 188 12.65 -14.28 -0.57
CA GLU A 188 11.59 -13.84 0.34
C GLU A 188 10.41 -13.23 -0.42
N THR A 189 10.72 -12.48 -1.48
CA THR A 189 9.70 -11.91 -2.39
C THR A 189 8.85 -13.02 -3.02
N LEU A 190 9.49 -14.04 -3.61
CA LEU A 190 8.80 -15.18 -4.21
C LEU A 190 8.01 -15.99 -3.18
N ALA A 191 8.56 -16.19 -1.97
CA ALA A 191 7.85 -16.88 -0.90
C ALA A 191 6.56 -16.14 -0.50
N ALA A 192 6.60 -14.82 -0.36
CA ALA A 192 5.42 -14.01 -0.05
C ALA A 192 4.38 -14.04 -1.18
N ILE A 193 4.81 -13.86 -2.43
CA ILE A 193 3.94 -13.95 -3.62
C ILE A 193 3.23 -15.32 -3.65
N ASN A 194 3.96 -16.40 -3.40
CA ASN A 194 3.41 -17.75 -3.39
C ASN A 194 2.33 -17.93 -2.29
N VAL A 195 2.51 -17.33 -1.12
CA VAL A 195 1.49 -17.38 -0.05
C VAL A 195 0.20 -16.68 -0.52
N VAL A 196 0.30 -15.49 -1.09
CA VAL A 196 -0.85 -14.74 -1.60
C VAL A 196 -1.56 -15.51 -2.74
N ARG A 197 -0.80 -16.00 -3.73
CA ARG A 197 -1.36 -16.75 -4.88
C ARG A 197 -1.98 -18.09 -4.50
N ASN A 198 -1.42 -18.78 -3.51
CA ASN A 198 -1.95 -20.06 -3.03
C ASN A 198 -3.18 -19.88 -2.14
N HIS A 199 -3.34 -18.72 -1.49
CA HIS A 199 -4.53 -18.43 -0.70
C HIS A 199 -5.77 -18.33 -1.58
N ASP A 200 -5.76 -17.44 -2.57
CA ASP A 200 -6.86 -17.28 -3.53
C ASP A 200 -6.37 -16.62 -4.82
N LYS A 201 -6.91 -17.08 -5.96
CA LYS A 201 -6.59 -16.53 -7.28
C LYS A 201 -7.18 -15.13 -7.53
N CYS A 202 -8.12 -14.69 -6.69
CA CYS A 202 -8.70 -13.35 -6.81
C CYS A 202 -7.72 -12.23 -6.46
N TRP A 203 -6.65 -12.53 -5.70
CA TRP A 203 -5.69 -11.52 -5.29
C TRP A 203 -4.90 -10.98 -6.48
N LYS A 204 -4.93 -9.68 -6.64
CA LYS A 204 -4.01 -8.95 -7.50
C LYS A 204 -2.75 -8.62 -6.72
N ILE A 205 -1.60 -8.68 -7.38
CA ILE A 205 -0.30 -8.40 -6.76
C ILE A 205 0.39 -7.30 -7.57
N THR A 206 0.84 -6.25 -6.89
CA THR A 206 1.75 -5.25 -7.43
C THR A 206 3.13 -5.37 -6.77
N TYR A 207 4.16 -5.05 -7.50
CA TYR A 207 5.52 -4.99 -6.97
C TYR A 207 6.15 -3.64 -7.30
N ALA A 208 6.85 -3.08 -6.32
CA ALA A 208 7.64 -1.88 -6.50
C ALA A 208 9.11 -2.15 -6.15
N GLY A 209 9.98 -2.02 -7.13
CA GLY A 209 11.42 -2.30 -7.01
C GLY A 209 12.07 -2.46 -8.37
N ASN A 210 13.34 -2.92 -8.40
CA ASN A 210 14.05 -3.19 -9.65
C ASN A 210 13.37 -4.31 -10.44
N TRP A 211 13.53 -4.28 -11.76
CA TRP A 211 13.01 -5.34 -12.60
C TRP A 211 13.75 -6.67 -12.38
N HIS A 212 12.98 -7.74 -12.28
CA HIS A 212 13.48 -9.10 -12.09
C HIS A 212 12.73 -10.08 -12.99
N LYS A 213 13.46 -10.85 -13.77
CA LYS A 213 12.89 -11.86 -14.66
C LYS A 213 12.10 -12.93 -13.92
N GLU A 214 12.48 -13.23 -12.69
CA GLU A 214 11.82 -14.21 -11.83
C GLU A 214 10.38 -13.83 -11.49
N LEU A 215 10.01 -12.56 -11.64
CA LEU A 215 8.67 -12.03 -11.37
C LEU A 215 7.77 -12.04 -12.60
N ASP A 216 8.30 -12.38 -13.78
CA ASP A 216 7.52 -12.41 -15.02
C ASP A 216 6.31 -13.36 -14.90
N GLY A 217 5.12 -12.85 -15.20
CA GLY A 217 3.87 -13.59 -15.15
C GLY A 217 3.32 -13.85 -13.74
N LEU A 218 3.97 -13.36 -12.69
CA LEU A 218 3.50 -13.49 -11.30
C LEU A 218 2.74 -12.26 -10.81
N LEU A 219 2.89 -11.12 -11.48
CA LEU A 219 2.37 -9.83 -11.05
C LEU A 219 1.24 -9.35 -11.96
N ASP A 220 0.34 -8.56 -11.39
CA ASP A 220 -0.73 -7.88 -12.12
C ASP A 220 -0.36 -6.42 -12.43
N ASP A 221 0.57 -5.85 -11.65
CA ASP A 221 1.10 -4.52 -11.84
C ASP A 221 2.57 -4.45 -11.38
N TYR A 222 3.40 -3.63 -12.05
CA TYR A 222 4.82 -3.58 -11.79
C TYR A 222 5.33 -2.13 -11.91
N SER A 223 5.84 -1.60 -10.81
CA SER A 223 6.52 -0.30 -10.77
C SER A 223 8.03 -0.50 -10.66
N PHE A 224 8.77 -0.18 -11.72
CA PHE A 224 10.23 -0.35 -11.80
C PHE A 224 10.92 0.90 -12.38
N LEU A 225 12.24 0.95 -12.27
CA LEU A 225 13.02 2.09 -12.74
C LEU A 225 12.95 2.23 -14.26
N TYR A 226 12.78 3.46 -14.74
CA TYR A 226 12.83 3.76 -16.17
C TYR A 226 14.20 3.36 -16.75
N GLY A 227 14.17 2.65 -17.86
CA GLY A 227 15.37 2.14 -18.53
C GLY A 227 15.76 0.70 -18.12
N GLU A 228 15.05 0.10 -17.18
CA GLU A 228 15.16 -1.32 -16.82
C GLU A 228 14.07 -2.17 -17.51
N GLU A 229 13.30 -1.54 -18.39
CA GLU A 229 12.24 -2.25 -19.09
C GLU A 229 12.81 -3.52 -19.74
N PRO A 230 12.21 -4.69 -19.47
CA PRO A 230 12.55 -5.88 -20.21
C PRO A 230 12.31 -5.57 -21.67
N THR A 231 13.21 -6.02 -22.53
CA THR A 231 12.90 -6.09 -23.95
C THR A 231 11.66 -6.96 -24.00
N ILE A 232 10.48 -6.31 -24.06
CA ILE A 232 9.22 -7.02 -24.23
C ILE A 232 9.45 -7.78 -25.53
N ALA A 233 9.60 -9.09 -25.43
CA ALA A 233 9.68 -9.93 -26.59
C ALA A 233 8.38 -9.70 -27.37
N GLU A 234 8.53 -9.17 -28.59
CA GLU A 234 7.46 -8.97 -29.55
C GLU A 234 6.67 -10.26 -29.80
#